data_aa8978475e0b3d8f7f924b250374cd11
#
_entry.id   aa8978475e0b3d8f7f924b250374cd11
#
_cell.length_a   1.000
_cell.length_b   1.000
_cell.length_c   1.000
_cell.angle_alpha   90.00
_cell.angle_beta   90.00
_cell.angle_gamma   90.00
#
_symmetry.space_group_name_H-M   'P 1'
#
loop_
_entity.id
_entity.type
_entity.pdbx_description
1 polymer ?
#
loop_
_entity_poly.entity_id
_entity_poly.type
_entity_poly.pdbx_seq_one_letter_code
_entity_poly.pdbx_strand_id
1 'polypeptide(L)'
;IASGKGGVGKSLLAANISLALAQAGKRVVVADVDLGGSNLHLILGIMGIKKGIGTFLNDSSMDFHEIVLDTEYKNLKFIPGDTEIPGTANLKTFQKKKLIRRLLSLDADYLVMDLGAGTNFNTIDFFLVSGRGIVITAPTPTANLNAYLFIKNVVFRIMNSSFHKDS
;
A
#
# COMPACT_ATOMS: atom_id res chain seq x y z
N ILE A 1 4.64 3.88 -0.53
CA ILE A 1 5.67 4.05 0.51
C ILE A 1 6.06 2.68 1.01
N ALA A 2 7.35 2.38 1.05
CA ALA A 2 7.88 1.07 1.41
C ALA A 2 9.02 1.18 2.44
N SER A 3 9.35 0.06 3.07
CA SER A 3 10.53 -0.07 3.92
C SER A 3 11.04 -1.51 3.90
N GLY A 4 12.35 -1.67 4.01
CA GLY A 4 12.94 -3.01 4.15
C GLY A 4 12.72 -3.64 5.52
N LYS A 5 12.35 -2.86 6.55
CA LYS A 5 12.17 -3.29 7.94
C LYS A 5 10.91 -2.67 8.55
N GLY A 6 10.21 -3.42 9.40
CA GLY A 6 9.10 -2.90 10.20
C GLY A 6 9.56 -1.89 11.27
N GLY A 7 8.64 -1.02 11.70
CA GLY A 7 8.87 -0.07 12.79
C GLY A 7 9.72 1.17 12.45
N VAL A 8 10.02 1.44 11.18
CA VAL A 8 10.79 2.63 10.76
C VAL A 8 9.94 3.88 10.53
N GLY A 9 8.64 3.84 10.81
CA GLY A 9 7.73 4.99 10.66
C GLY A 9 7.03 5.09 9.31
N LYS A 10 6.98 4.02 8.52
CA LYS A 10 6.37 3.99 7.18
C LYS A 10 4.91 4.47 7.18
N SER A 11 4.06 3.85 7.98
CA SER A 11 2.62 4.18 8.07
C SER A 11 2.38 5.59 8.61
N LEU A 12 3.20 6.03 9.58
CA LEU A 12 3.14 7.39 10.09
C LEU A 12 3.47 8.41 9.01
N LEU A 13 4.48 8.14 8.18
CA LEU A 13 4.83 9.03 7.06
C LEU A 13 3.75 9.00 5.98
N ALA A 14 3.17 7.82 5.67
CA ALA A 14 2.09 7.69 4.72
C ALA A 14 0.87 8.53 5.13
N ALA A 15 0.45 8.45 6.39
CA ALA A 15 -0.63 9.26 6.94
C ALA A 15 -0.34 10.76 6.83
N ASN A 16 0.85 11.19 7.27
CA ASN A 16 1.21 12.61 7.28
C ASN A 16 1.36 13.21 5.89
N ILE A 17 1.96 12.49 4.93
CA ILE A 17 2.04 12.94 3.54
C ILE A 17 0.63 13.06 2.95
N SER A 18 -0.24 12.08 3.19
CA SER A 18 -1.61 12.11 2.70
C SER A 18 -2.40 13.29 3.27
N LEU A 19 -2.26 13.53 4.57
CA LEU A 19 -2.88 14.67 5.23
C LEU A 19 -2.36 16.01 4.71
N ALA A 20 -1.05 16.16 4.54
CA ALA A 20 -0.45 17.39 4.02
C ALA A 20 -0.93 17.69 2.58
N LEU A 21 -1.02 16.68 1.72
CA LEU A 21 -1.57 16.81 0.37
C LEU A 21 -3.05 17.22 0.39
N ALA A 22 -3.84 16.60 1.27
CA ALA A 22 -5.26 16.91 1.42
C ALA A 22 -5.48 18.35 1.94
N GLN A 23 -4.67 18.79 2.90
CA GLN A 23 -4.66 20.17 3.39
C GLN A 23 -4.24 21.18 2.31
N ALA A 24 -3.38 20.77 1.37
CA ALA A 24 -3.04 21.57 0.18
C ALA A 24 -4.14 21.56 -0.90
N GLY A 25 -5.34 21.04 -0.58
CA GLY A 25 -6.51 21.05 -1.46
C GLY A 25 -6.51 19.95 -2.51
N LYS A 26 -5.65 18.94 -2.42
CA LYS A 26 -5.62 17.79 -3.34
C LYS A 26 -6.60 16.72 -2.88
N ARG A 27 -7.26 16.04 -3.84
CA ARG A 27 -8.07 14.85 -3.57
C ARG A 27 -7.12 13.66 -3.36
N VAL A 28 -7.09 13.13 -2.16
CA VAL A 28 -6.14 12.09 -1.76
C VAL A 28 -6.87 10.84 -1.32
N VAL A 29 -6.40 9.69 -1.79
CA VAL A 29 -6.77 8.39 -1.23
C VAL A 29 -5.51 7.77 -0.64
N VAL A 30 -5.56 7.40 0.63
CA VAL A 30 -4.51 6.60 1.26
C VAL A 30 -5.00 5.17 1.43
N ALA A 31 -4.23 4.20 0.96
CA ALA A 31 -4.56 2.77 1.02
C ALA A 31 -3.56 2.02 1.89
N ASP A 32 -4.05 1.27 2.86
CA ASP A 32 -3.24 0.35 3.65
C ASP A 32 -3.12 -0.99 2.90
N VAL A 33 -1.99 -1.19 2.27
CA VAL A 33 -1.69 -2.39 1.48
C VAL A 33 -0.78 -3.36 2.26
N ASP A 34 -0.56 -3.11 3.55
CA ASP A 34 0.05 -4.07 4.47
C ASP A 34 -1.01 -5.10 4.93
N LEU A 35 -1.33 -6.04 4.04
CA LEU A 35 -2.43 -7.00 4.23
C LEU A 35 -2.16 -8.04 5.34
N GLY A 36 -0.98 -8.03 5.93
CA GLY A 36 -0.62 -8.91 7.06
C GLY A 36 -0.48 -8.18 8.39
N GLY A 37 -0.51 -6.84 8.38
CA GLY A 37 -0.25 -6.03 9.59
C GLY A 37 -0.84 -4.62 9.49
N SER A 38 -2.05 -4.49 8.91
CA SER A 38 -2.74 -3.23 8.70
C SER A 38 -2.95 -2.46 10.01
N ASN A 39 -2.33 -1.28 10.14
CA ASN A 39 -2.41 -0.42 11.32
C ASN A 39 -2.61 1.06 10.97
N LEU A 40 -2.71 1.41 9.70
CA LEU A 40 -2.83 2.81 9.26
C LEU A 40 -4.13 3.46 9.77
N HIS A 41 -5.20 2.68 9.92
CA HIS A 41 -6.47 3.13 10.46
C HIS A 41 -6.35 3.70 11.90
N LEU A 42 -5.49 3.10 12.74
CA LEU A 42 -5.27 3.59 14.10
C LEU A 42 -4.59 4.98 14.09
N ILE A 43 -3.66 5.19 13.15
CA ILE A 43 -2.97 6.48 12.99
C ILE A 43 -3.94 7.56 12.50
N LEU A 44 -4.91 7.18 11.66
CA LEU A 44 -5.95 8.09 11.15
C LEU A 44 -7.14 8.27 12.12
N GLY A 45 -7.14 7.60 13.28
CA GLY A 45 -8.23 7.66 14.25
C GLY A 45 -9.51 6.95 13.81
N ILE A 46 -9.45 6.07 12.81
CA ILE A 46 -10.61 5.37 12.26
C ILE A 46 -10.81 4.05 12.98
N MET A 47 -11.98 3.89 13.60
CA MET A 47 -12.34 2.71 14.39
C MET A 47 -13.52 1.97 13.74
N GLY A 48 -13.71 0.69 14.12
CA GLY A 48 -14.88 -0.08 13.71
C GLY A 48 -14.93 -0.46 12.23
N ILE A 49 -13.78 -0.62 11.59
CA ILE A 49 -13.67 -1.06 10.19
C ILE A 49 -14.24 -2.47 10.06
N LYS A 50 -15.23 -2.62 9.18
CA LYS A 50 -15.90 -3.90 8.93
C LYS A 50 -15.49 -4.55 7.61
N LYS A 51 -15.05 -3.76 6.65
CA LYS A 51 -14.71 -4.19 5.29
C LYS A 51 -13.43 -3.50 4.84
N GLY A 52 -12.60 -4.19 4.09
CA GLY A 52 -11.38 -3.66 3.51
C GLY A 52 -10.94 -4.43 2.28
N ILE A 53 -9.68 -4.32 1.93
CA ILE A 53 -9.10 -4.94 0.73
C ILE A 53 -9.30 -6.46 0.71
N GLY A 54 -9.08 -7.14 1.83
CA GLY A 54 -9.24 -8.58 1.91
C GLY A 54 -10.68 -9.02 1.69
N THR A 55 -11.65 -8.32 2.31
CA THR A 55 -13.08 -8.57 2.10
C THR A 55 -13.43 -8.42 0.62
N PHE A 56 -13.01 -7.31 -0.02
CA PHE A 56 -13.22 -7.07 -1.45
C PHE A 56 -12.60 -8.14 -2.36
N LEU A 57 -11.44 -8.66 -2.00
CA LEU A 57 -10.76 -9.67 -2.82
C LEU A 57 -11.42 -11.05 -2.74
N ASN A 58 -12.10 -11.35 -1.63
CA ASN A 58 -12.77 -12.63 -1.39
C ASN A 58 -14.25 -12.62 -1.77
N ASP A 59 -14.89 -11.45 -1.86
CA ASP A 59 -16.26 -11.31 -2.33
C ASP A 59 -16.27 -10.76 -3.78
N SER A 60 -16.69 -11.59 -4.72
CA SER A 60 -16.76 -11.21 -6.13
C SER A 60 -17.91 -10.25 -6.45
N SER A 61 -18.92 -10.17 -5.58
CA SER A 61 -20.12 -9.32 -5.75
C SER A 61 -19.93 -7.91 -5.18
N MET A 62 -18.89 -7.71 -4.34
CA MET A 62 -18.65 -6.44 -3.67
C MET A 62 -18.12 -5.37 -4.64
N ASP A 63 -18.72 -4.17 -4.58
CA ASP A 63 -18.15 -3.01 -5.27
C ASP A 63 -16.92 -2.49 -4.51
N PHE A 64 -15.88 -2.13 -5.27
CA PHE A 64 -14.66 -1.57 -4.70
C PHE A 64 -14.89 -0.26 -3.94
N HIS A 65 -15.88 0.52 -4.35
CA HIS A 65 -16.24 1.77 -3.67
C HIS A 65 -16.77 1.55 -2.24
N GLU A 66 -17.27 0.36 -1.90
CA GLU A 66 -17.74 0.06 -0.55
C GLU A 66 -16.64 0.05 0.51
N ILE A 67 -15.37 -0.12 0.08
CA ILE A 67 -14.21 -0.10 0.97
C ILE A 67 -13.46 1.25 0.94
N VAL A 68 -13.94 2.23 0.19
CA VAL A 68 -13.36 3.58 0.15
C VAL A 68 -14.08 4.44 1.19
N LEU A 69 -13.45 4.64 2.33
CA LEU A 69 -14.04 5.32 3.48
C LEU A 69 -13.72 6.82 3.44
N ASP A 70 -14.70 7.64 3.80
CA ASP A 70 -14.45 9.04 4.12
C ASP A 70 -13.72 9.13 5.47
N THR A 71 -12.88 10.16 5.63
CA THR A 71 -12.20 10.46 6.89
C THR A 71 -12.71 11.78 7.48
N GLU A 72 -12.35 12.09 8.70
CA GLU A 72 -12.62 13.41 9.32
C GLU A 72 -11.87 14.56 8.60
N TYR A 73 -10.85 14.22 7.81
CA TYR A 73 -10.04 15.19 7.07
C TYR A 73 -10.62 15.47 5.70
N LYS A 74 -10.93 16.73 5.41
CA LYS A 74 -11.41 17.15 4.10
C LYS A 74 -10.43 16.72 3.00
N ASN A 75 -10.94 16.21 1.88
CA ASN A 75 -10.20 15.75 0.71
C ASN A 75 -9.35 14.48 0.95
N LEU A 76 -9.44 13.81 2.09
CA LEU A 76 -8.74 12.56 2.36
C LEU A 76 -9.74 11.42 2.49
N LYS A 77 -9.57 10.39 1.67
CA LYS A 77 -10.26 9.10 1.80
C LYS A 77 -9.28 8.01 2.19
N PHE A 78 -9.78 6.96 2.79
CA PHE A 78 -8.98 5.85 3.28
C PHE A 78 -9.49 4.51 2.76
N ILE A 79 -8.60 3.61 2.38
CA ILE A 79 -8.89 2.22 2.04
C ILE A 79 -8.19 1.32 3.06
N PRO A 80 -8.95 0.62 3.92
CA PRO A 80 -8.36 -0.26 4.91
C PRO A 80 -7.85 -1.57 4.33
N GLY A 81 -6.71 -2.04 4.82
CA GLY A 81 -6.32 -3.44 4.70
C GLY A 81 -7.06 -4.27 5.76
N ASP A 82 -7.34 -5.54 5.47
CA ASP A 82 -7.93 -6.46 6.44
C ASP A 82 -6.85 -7.26 7.15
N THR A 83 -6.86 -7.24 8.47
CA THR A 83 -5.97 -8.07 9.31
C THR A 83 -6.59 -9.41 9.69
N GLU A 84 -7.91 -9.55 9.57
CA GLU A 84 -8.64 -10.70 10.12
C GLU A 84 -8.87 -11.84 9.12
N ILE A 85 -8.57 -11.65 7.83
CA ILE A 85 -8.80 -12.67 6.81
C ILE A 85 -7.53 -13.46 6.54
N PRO A 86 -7.46 -14.75 6.94
CA PRO A 86 -6.30 -15.58 6.67
C PRO A 86 -5.98 -15.67 5.18
N GLY A 87 -4.69 -15.58 4.83
CA GLY A 87 -4.23 -15.73 3.44
C GLY A 87 -4.17 -14.45 2.62
N THR A 88 -4.67 -13.31 3.11
CA THR A 88 -4.58 -12.02 2.39
C THR A 88 -3.15 -11.50 2.26
N ALA A 89 -2.25 -11.89 3.16
CA ALA A 89 -0.83 -11.56 3.06
C ALA A 89 -0.16 -12.10 1.77
N ASN A 90 -0.70 -13.20 1.20
CA ASN A 90 -0.18 -13.83 -0.01
C ASN A 90 -1.20 -13.78 -1.15
N LEU A 91 -1.32 -12.64 -1.79
CA LEU A 91 -2.24 -12.46 -2.92
C LEU A 91 -1.88 -13.36 -4.09
N LYS A 92 -2.89 -14.04 -4.63
CA LYS A 92 -2.78 -14.70 -5.94
C LYS A 92 -2.61 -13.64 -7.04
N THR A 93 -1.94 -14.00 -8.13
CA THR A 93 -1.64 -13.07 -9.22
C THR A 93 -2.88 -12.34 -9.75
N PHE A 94 -4.01 -13.04 -9.89
CA PHE A 94 -5.24 -12.40 -10.37
C PHE A 94 -5.85 -11.42 -9.37
N GLN A 95 -5.79 -11.72 -8.06
CA GLN A 95 -6.25 -10.83 -6.99
C GLN A 95 -5.41 -9.55 -6.96
N LYS A 96 -4.08 -9.68 -7.05
CA LYS A 96 -3.17 -8.56 -7.14
C LYS A 96 -3.46 -7.67 -8.34
N LYS A 97 -3.62 -8.26 -9.53
CA LYS A 97 -3.98 -7.51 -10.75
C LYS A 97 -5.35 -6.82 -10.61
N LYS A 98 -6.35 -7.50 -10.01
CA LYS A 98 -7.68 -6.92 -9.73
C LYS A 98 -7.53 -5.70 -8.83
N LEU A 99 -6.82 -5.81 -7.71
CA LEU A 99 -6.61 -4.73 -6.75
C LEU A 99 -5.88 -3.54 -7.36
N ILE A 100 -4.74 -3.78 -8.02
CA ILE A 100 -3.96 -2.71 -8.69
C ILE A 100 -4.84 -1.94 -9.67
N ARG A 101 -5.61 -2.64 -10.52
CA ARG A 101 -6.48 -1.98 -11.50
C ARG A 101 -7.53 -1.10 -10.82
N ARG A 102 -8.14 -1.56 -9.72
CA ARG A 102 -9.13 -0.78 -8.97
C ARG A 102 -8.51 0.43 -8.27
N LEU A 103 -7.34 0.26 -7.64
CA LEU A 103 -6.63 1.37 -7.01
C LEU A 103 -6.27 2.46 -8.02
N LEU A 104 -5.77 2.09 -9.20
CA LEU A 104 -5.39 3.04 -10.25
C LEU A 104 -6.59 3.69 -10.97
N SER A 105 -7.81 3.15 -10.84
CA SER A 105 -9.04 3.72 -11.41
C SER A 105 -9.75 4.71 -10.48
N LEU A 106 -9.21 4.97 -9.29
CA LEU A 106 -9.80 5.93 -8.34
C LEU A 106 -9.71 7.36 -8.86
N ASP A 107 -10.79 8.12 -8.73
CA ASP A 107 -10.80 9.56 -9.01
C ASP A 107 -10.14 10.33 -7.86
N ALA A 108 -8.83 10.41 -7.90
CA ALA A 108 -8.00 11.12 -6.93
C ALA A 108 -6.79 11.77 -7.61
N ASP A 109 -6.33 12.89 -7.07
CA ASP A 109 -5.10 13.54 -7.55
C ASP A 109 -3.85 12.78 -7.08
N TYR A 110 -3.97 12.13 -5.91
CA TYR A 110 -2.92 11.29 -5.33
C TYR A 110 -3.47 10.03 -4.70
N LEU A 111 -2.88 8.90 -5.06
CA LEU A 111 -3.02 7.63 -4.36
C LEU A 111 -1.73 7.36 -3.58
N VAL A 112 -1.81 7.33 -2.25
CA VAL A 112 -0.69 6.99 -1.38
C VAL A 112 -0.89 5.55 -0.89
N MET A 113 0.00 4.66 -1.25
CA MET A 113 -0.04 3.26 -0.80
C MET A 113 0.95 3.06 0.35
N ASP A 114 0.47 2.66 1.52
CA ASP A 114 1.27 2.16 2.63
C ASP A 114 1.49 0.67 2.46
N LEU A 115 2.71 0.27 2.09
CA LEU A 115 3.02 -1.12 1.76
C LEU A 115 3.53 -1.87 2.99
N GLY A 116 3.40 -3.18 3.00
CA GLY A 116 4.03 -4.02 4.01
C GLY A 116 5.56 -3.88 4.05
N ALA A 117 6.16 -4.13 5.19
CA ALA A 117 7.61 -4.13 5.31
C ALA A 117 8.22 -5.38 4.66
N GLY A 118 9.49 -5.27 4.24
CA GLY A 118 10.24 -6.38 3.66
C GLY A 118 10.20 -6.44 2.14
N THR A 119 10.70 -7.55 1.59
CA THR A 119 11.02 -7.72 0.17
C THR A 119 10.17 -8.80 -0.51
N ASN A 120 8.96 -9.07 0.01
CA ASN A 120 8.08 -10.03 -0.64
C ASN A 120 7.60 -9.52 -2.02
N PHE A 121 7.27 -10.44 -2.91
CA PHE A 121 6.88 -10.10 -4.28
C PHE A 121 5.67 -9.18 -4.36
N ASN A 122 4.69 -9.29 -3.46
CA ASN A 122 3.53 -8.41 -3.48
C ASN A 122 3.94 -6.96 -3.17
N THR A 123 4.74 -6.75 -2.12
CA THR A 123 5.25 -5.42 -1.75
C THR A 123 6.03 -4.78 -2.90
N ILE A 124 6.92 -5.54 -3.56
CA ILE A 124 7.71 -5.05 -4.69
C ILE A 124 6.82 -4.71 -5.89
N ASP A 125 5.84 -5.57 -6.21
CA ASP A 125 4.95 -5.34 -7.35
C ASP A 125 4.06 -4.09 -7.13
N PHE A 126 3.54 -3.87 -5.92
CA PHE A 126 2.81 -2.64 -5.58
C PHE A 126 3.71 -1.40 -5.60
N PHE A 127 4.95 -1.52 -5.16
CA PHE A 127 5.93 -0.43 -5.23
C PHE A 127 6.21 -0.02 -6.68
N LEU A 128 6.34 -0.98 -7.59
CA LEU A 128 6.64 -0.76 -9.00
C LEU A 128 5.47 -0.18 -9.81
N VAL A 129 4.24 -0.35 -9.33
CA VAL A 129 3.05 0.23 -9.98
C VAL A 129 2.99 1.75 -9.77
N SER A 130 3.62 2.27 -8.71
CA SER A 130 3.60 3.69 -8.41
C SER A 130 4.55 4.48 -9.32
N GLY A 131 4.11 5.65 -9.78
CA GLY A 131 4.94 6.56 -10.54
C GLY A 131 6.08 7.19 -9.72
N ARG A 132 5.96 7.18 -8.37
CA ARG A 132 6.96 7.68 -7.43
C ARG A 132 7.04 6.77 -6.22
N GLY A 133 8.21 6.21 -5.95
CA GLY A 133 8.48 5.37 -4.79
C GLY A 133 9.23 6.13 -3.68
N ILE A 134 8.79 5.95 -2.43
CA ILE A 134 9.50 6.42 -1.25
C ILE A 134 9.91 5.20 -0.44
N VAL A 135 11.21 5.06 -0.17
CA VAL A 135 11.75 4.00 0.69
C VAL A 135 12.23 4.64 1.99
N ILE A 136 11.68 4.16 3.11
CA ILE A 136 11.99 4.67 4.44
C ILE A 136 12.98 3.75 5.14
N THR A 137 13.96 4.33 5.80
CA THR A 137 14.91 3.65 6.67
C THR A 137 15.08 4.40 7.99
N ALA A 138 15.76 3.80 8.94
CA ALA A 138 16.19 4.42 10.20
C ALA A 138 17.72 4.38 10.29
N PRO A 139 18.37 5.26 11.08
CA PRO A 139 19.83 5.32 11.19
C PRO A 139 20.39 4.16 12.03
N THR A 140 20.03 2.93 11.65
CA THR A 140 20.57 1.70 12.25
C THR A 140 21.15 0.80 11.15
N PRO A 141 22.23 0.04 11.43
CA PRO A 141 22.86 -0.83 10.43
C PRO A 141 21.87 -1.81 9.80
N THR A 142 20.98 -2.42 10.59
CA THR A 142 19.99 -3.36 10.12
C THR A 142 18.90 -2.72 9.24
N ALA A 143 18.44 -1.52 9.57
CA ALA A 143 17.46 -0.81 8.75
C ALA A 143 18.06 -0.39 7.41
N ASN A 144 19.30 0.11 7.40
CA ASN A 144 20.01 0.50 6.19
C ASN A 144 20.27 -0.70 5.27
N LEU A 145 20.73 -1.82 5.84
CA LEU A 145 20.91 -3.05 5.07
C LEU A 145 19.59 -3.53 4.44
N ASN A 146 18.51 -3.52 5.20
CA ASN A 146 17.21 -3.95 4.69
C ASN A 146 16.66 -2.99 3.62
N ALA A 147 16.88 -1.67 3.74
CA ALA A 147 16.52 -0.71 2.71
C ALA A 147 17.32 -0.94 1.41
N TYR A 148 18.62 -1.21 1.54
CA TYR A 148 19.47 -1.60 0.39
C TYR A 148 18.94 -2.87 -0.27
N LEU A 149 18.65 -3.92 0.50
CA LEU A 149 18.12 -5.18 -0.02
C LEU A 149 16.76 -4.97 -0.71
N PHE A 150 15.91 -4.10 -0.18
CA PHE A 150 14.65 -3.73 -0.81
C PHE A 150 14.90 -3.13 -2.20
N ILE A 151 15.73 -2.10 -2.30
CA ILE A 151 16.07 -1.44 -3.58
C ILE A 151 16.70 -2.44 -4.57
N LYS A 152 17.61 -3.28 -4.11
CA LYS A 152 18.24 -4.34 -4.91
C LYS A 152 17.18 -5.27 -5.50
N ASN A 153 16.22 -5.75 -4.70
CA ASN A 153 15.15 -6.62 -5.17
C ASN A 153 14.19 -5.92 -6.15
N VAL A 154 13.92 -4.63 -5.95
CA VAL A 154 13.14 -3.81 -6.91
C VAL A 154 13.86 -3.78 -8.26
N VAL A 155 15.16 -3.50 -8.29
CA VAL A 155 15.95 -3.50 -9.53
C VAL A 155 15.94 -4.86 -10.21
N PHE A 156 16.18 -5.95 -9.47
CA PHE A 156 16.08 -7.30 -10.01
C PHE A 156 14.70 -7.62 -10.60
N ARG A 157 13.64 -7.17 -9.93
CA ARG A 157 12.27 -7.38 -10.41
C ARG A 157 12.01 -6.66 -11.74
N ILE A 158 12.50 -5.43 -11.88
CA ILE A 158 12.43 -4.68 -13.15
C ILE A 158 13.18 -5.43 -14.25
N MET A 159 14.44 -5.82 -13.99
CA MET A 159 15.26 -6.53 -14.97
C MET A 159 14.56 -7.82 -15.44
N ASN A 160 14.13 -8.67 -14.50
CA ASN A 160 13.43 -9.91 -14.85
C ASN A 160 12.16 -9.68 -15.68
N SER A 161 11.39 -8.63 -15.37
CA SER A 161 10.18 -8.33 -16.13
C SER A 161 10.48 -7.81 -17.55
N SER A 162 11.64 -7.23 -17.77
CA SER A 162 12.08 -6.75 -19.09
C SER A 162 12.55 -7.89 -19.97
N PHE A 163 13.30 -8.86 -19.43
CA PHE A 163 13.80 -10.00 -20.21
C PHE A 163 12.72 -11.05 -20.56
N HIS A 164 11.59 -11.10 -19.84
CA HIS A 164 10.50 -12.05 -20.13
C HIS A 164 9.41 -11.49 -21.04
N LYS A 165 9.56 -10.26 -21.56
CA LYS A 165 8.65 -9.69 -22.56
C LYS A 165 8.99 -10.07 -23.99
N ASP A 166 10.18 -10.62 -24.22
CA ASP A 166 10.71 -10.98 -25.56
C ASP A 166 10.69 -12.50 -25.80
N SER A 167 9.89 -13.26 -25.04
CA SER A 167 9.77 -14.72 -25.19
C SER A 167 8.35 -15.12 -25.52
#